data_927260f31934b7929551330521548ff8
#
_entry.id   927260f31934b7929551330521548ff8
#
_cell.length_a   1.000
_cell.length_b   1.000
_cell.length_c   1.000
_cell.angle_alpha   90.00
_cell.angle_beta   90.00
_cell.angle_gamma   90.00
#
_symmetry.space_group_name_H-M   'P 1'
#
loop_
_entity.id
_entity.type
_entity.pdbx_description
1 polymer ?
#
loop_
_entity_poly.entity_id
_entity_poly.type
_entity_poly.pdbx_seq_one_letter_code
_entity_poly.pdbx_strand_id
1 'polypeptide(L)'
;MVTLYIIIGVVLVVLVIAIVHHQHKLRLRAHLMKEAIRNQDFSFRLPTNNLLPGERAMQEALNELGENIRQQMNKNEVESWERLTRVLTHEMMNATAPITSISQSLLSRPDVKGTLLEDGIKAIYDTSRHLSDFVTNYRKMSELEKPVLSEVPLRPMLDELCKTYQQLAWTIDVPADTILKADKGMLRQILMNLIKNAIEAEATKIIIELTNQPSPNTQHPSPITLLIGNDGSPIPAENRQSLFVPFFTTKRTGSGIGLSLSRRMMIQQGGMLDLAEKNLPGCHVTFVLSSI
;
A
#
# COMPACT_ATOMS: atom_id res chain seq x y z
N MET A 1 -36.44 58.72 -26.99
CA MET A 1 -34.97 58.90 -27.25
C MET A 1 -34.17 58.90 -25.95
N VAL A 2 -34.43 59.79 -24.97
CA VAL A 2 -33.65 59.90 -23.71
C VAL A 2 -33.69 58.59 -22.88
N THR A 3 -34.86 57.95 -22.74
CA THR A 3 -35.00 56.67 -22.03
C THR A 3 -34.17 55.53 -22.63
N LEU A 4 -34.04 55.51 -23.97
CA LEU A 4 -33.24 54.51 -24.67
C LEU A 4 -31.73 54.68 -24.35
N TYR A 5 -31.23 55.91 -24.33
CA TYR A 5 -29.83 56.21 -23.96
C TYR A 5 -29.52 55.87 -22.51
N ILE A 6 -30.46 56.07 -21.57
CA ILE A 6 -30.32 55.68 -20.17
C ILE A 6 -30.22 54.15 -20.06
N ILE A 7 -31.10 53.41 -20.75
CA ILE A 7 -31.09 51.92 -20.74
C ILE A 7 -29.76 51.39 -21.29
N ILE A 8 -29.28 51.95 -22.43
CA ILE A 8 -27.99 51.55 -23.01
C ILE A 8 -26.85 51.81 -22.05
N GLY A 9 -26.85 53.01 -21.37
CA GLY A 9 -25.86 53.34 -20.38
C GLY A 9 -25.81 52.39 -19.20
N VAL A 10 -26.96 52.02 -18.66
CA VAL A 10 -27.08 51.04 -17.57
C VAL A 10 -26.57 49.64 -17.99
N VAL A 11 -26.94 49.18 -19.18
CA VAL A 11 -26.47 47.88 -19.72
C VAL A 11 -24.96 47.85 -19.89
N LEU A 12 -24.37 48.96 -20.38
CA LEU A 12 -22.93 49.09 -20.56
C LEU A 12 -22.17 49.08 -19.22
N VAL A 13 -22.68 49.78 -18.20
CA VAL A 13 -22.12 49.74 -16.84
C VAL A 13 -22.18 48.33 -16.25
N VAL A 14 -23.31 47.64 -16.36
CA VAL A 14 -23.44 46.27 -15.89
C VAL A 14 -22.47 45.31 -16.60
N LEU A 15 -22.30 45.46 -17.91
CA LEU A 15 -21.35 44.71 -18.69
C LEU A 15 -19.89 44.94 -18.21
N VAL A 16 -19.51 46.18 -18.01
CA VAL A 16 -18.16 46.53 -17.50
C VAL A 16 -17.93 45.89 -16.11
N ILE A 17 -18.90 46.00 -15.20
CA ILE A 17 -18.82 45.40 -13.86
C ILE A 17 -18.65 43.86 -13.98
N ALA A 18 -19.42 43.21 -14.85
CA ALA A 18 -19.33 41.77 -15.08
C ALA A 18 -17.95 41.35 -15.60
N ILE A 19 -17.38 42.13 -16.56
CA ILE A 19 -16.06 41.90 -17.10
C ILE A 19 -14.98 42.06 -16.01
N VAL A 20 -15.03 43.14 -15.23
CA VAL A 20 -14.06 43.38 -14.16
C VAL A 20 -14.13 42.30 -13.09
N HIS A 21 -15.32 41.86 -12.70
CA HIS A 21 -15.50 40.76 -11.74
C HIS A 21 -14.96 39.45 -12.27
N HIS A 22 -15.20 39.16 -13.57
CA HIS A 22 -14.69 37.99 -14.23
C HIS A 22 -13.14 37.96 -14.29
N GLN A 23 -12.53 39.09 -14.68
CA GLN A 23 -11.07 39.26 -14.69
C GLN A 23 -10.45 39.08 -13.28
N HIS A 24 -11.13 39.60 -12.25
CA HIS A 24 -10.66 39.41 -10.86
C HIS A 24 -10.65 37.94 -10.44
N LYS A 25 -11.70 37.17 -10.77
CA LYS A 25 -11.76 35.73 -10.52
C LYS A 25 -10.64 34.97 -11.24
N LEU A 26 -10.35 35.29 -12.49
CA LEU A 26 -9.26 34.68 -13.24
C LEU A 26 -7.89 34.93 -12.60
N ARG A 27 -7.65 36.20 -12.17
CA ARG A 27 -6.39 36.53 -11.49
C ARG A 27 -6.22 35.76 -10.18
N LEU A 28 -7.30 35.66 -9.38
CA LEU A 28 -7.27 34.89 -8.13
C LEU A 28 -6.94 33.40 -8.36
N ARG A 29 -7.57 32.79 -9.35
CA ARG A 29 -7.30 31.38 -9.72
C ARG A 29 -5.87 31.16 -10.18
N ALA A 30 -5.34 32.07 -11.02
CA ALA A 30 -3.95 32.03 -11.47
C ALA A 30 -2.98 32.20 -10.27
N HIS A 31 -3.32 33.05 -9.32
CA HIS A 31 -2.52 33.23 -8.09
C HIS A 31 -2.51 31.97 -7.23
N LEU A 32 -3.67 31.35 -7.00
CA LEU A 32 -3.78 30.11 -6.23
C LEU A 32 -2.99 28.97 -6.89
N MET A 33 -3.07 28.83 -8.21
CA MET A 33 -2.29 27.83 -8.94
C MET A 33 -0.78 28.10 -8.83
N LYS A 34 -0.36 29.36 -8.92
CA LYS A 34 1.04 29.74 -8.74
C LYS A 34 1.55 29.42 -7.32
N GLU A 35 0.74 29.66 -6.29
CA GLU A 35 1.06 29.30 -4.91
C GLU A 35 1.14 27.76 -4.73
N ALA A 36 0.21 27.01 -5.30
CA ALA A 36 0.22 25.56 -5.27
C ALA A 36 1.51 25.00 -5.91
N ILE A 37 1.90 25.51 -7.08
CA ILE A 37 3.14 25.13 -7.76
C ILE A 37 4.37 25.49 -6.91
N ARG A 38 4.40 26.69 -6.32
CA ARG A 38 5.52 27.13 -5.48
C ARG A 38 5.69 26.29 -4.22
N ASN A 39 4.59 25.86 -3.64
CA ASN A 39 4.57 25.01 -2.46
C ASN A 39 4.66 23.50 -2.79
N GLN A 40 4.82 23.15 -4.07
CA GLN A 40 4.82 21.76 -4.57
C GLN A 40 3.54 20.97 -4.19
N ASP A 41 2.43 21.69 -3.98
CA ASP A 41 1.13 21.09 -3.70
C ASP A 41 0.35 20.85 -5.00
N PHE A 42 0.62 19.71 -5.62
CA PHE A 42 -0.07 19.27 -6.83
C PHE A 42 -1.38 18.51 -6.55
N SER A 43 -1.84 18.48 -5.29
CA SER A 43 -3.16 17.96 -4.92
C SER A 43 -4.27 18.98 -5.18
N PHE A 44 -3.93 20.26 -5.26
CA PHE A 44 -4.85 21.34 -5.53
C PHE A 44 -5.57 21.17 -6.87
N ARG A 45 -6.88 21.40 -6.88
CA ARG A 45 -7.72 21.33 -8.08
C ARG A 45 -8.46 22.67 -8.27
N LEU A 46 -8.38 23.17 -9.50
CA LEU A 46 -9.17 24.33 -9.90
C LEU A 46 -10.63 23.92 -10.14
N PRO A 47 -11.61 24.66 -9.62
CA PRO A 47 -13.02 24.34 -9.84
C PRO A 47 -13.40 24.55 -11.32
N THR A 48 -14.10 23.59 -11.91
CA THR A 48 -14.51 23.60 -13.33
C THR A 48 -15.99 23.99 -13.52
N ASN A 49 -16.72 24.24 -12.43
CA ASN A 49 -18.13 24.61 -12.47
C ASN A 49 -18.33 26.09 -12.80
N ASN A 50 -19.42 26.43 -13.50
CA ASN A 50 -19.85 27.80 -13.86
C ASN A 50 -18.79 28.59 -14.64
N LEU A 51 -18.19 27.97 -15.66
CA LEU A 51 -17.19 28.54 -16.54
C LEU A 51 -17.65 28.56 -17.97
N LEU A 52 -17.10 29.50 -18.76
CA LEU A 52 -17.20 29.49 -20.20
C LEU A 52 -16.48 28.23 -20.75
N PRO A 53 -16.92 27.68 -21.91
CA PRO A 53 -16.33 26.44 -22.45
C PRO A 53 -14.81 26.48 -22.60
N GLY A 54 -14.23 27.58 -23.06
CA GLY A 54 -12.78 27.75 -23.20
C GLY A 54 -12.04 27.80 -21.85
N GLU A 55 -12.62 28.42 -20.85
CA GLU A 55 -12.05 28.48 -19.50
C GLU A 55 -12.10 27.11 -18.81
N ARG A 56 -13.20 26.39 -19.01
CA ARG A 56 -13.33 25.02 -18.49
C ARG A 56 -12.25 24.13 -19.07
N ALA A 57 -12.09 24.11 -20.39
CA ALA A 57 -11.07 23.32 -21.07
C ALA A 57 -9.66 23.65 -20.56
N MET A 58 -9.37 24.94 -20.35
CA MET A 58 -8.07 25.37 -19.80
C MET A 58 -7.86 24.90 -18.35
N GLN A 59 -8.89 24.96 -17.51
CA GLN A 59 -8.77 24.51 -16.12
C GLN A 59 -8.70 22.99 -15.99
N GLU A 60 -9.41 22.26 -16.84
CA GLU A 60 -9.30 20.80 -16.95
C GLU A 60 -7.88 20.41 -17.36
N ALA A 61 -7.30 21.05 -18.37
CA ALA A 61 -5.92 20.80 -18.79
C ALA A 61 -4.90 21.14 -17.69
N LEU A 62 -5.10 22.22 -16.91
CA LEU A 62 -4.23 22.55 -15.78
C LEU A 62 -4.35 21.54 -14.63
N ASN A 63 -5.56 21.05 -14.35
CA ASN A 63 -5.79 20.00 -13.36
C ASN A 63 -5.13 18.68 -13.78
N GLU A 64 -5.25 18.30 -15.05
CA GLU A 64 -4.59 17.12 -15.62
C GLU A 64 -3.06 17.25 -15.58
N LEU A 65 -2.53 18.42 -15.91
CA LEU A 65 -1.09 18.70 -15.80
C LEU A 65 -0.61 18.56 -14.34
N GLY A 66 -1.35 19.12 -13.39
CA GLY A 66 -1.04 18.97 -11.95
C GLY A 66 -1.02 17.51 -11.50
N GLU A 67 -2.00 16.70 -11.96
CA GLU A 67 -2.04 15.27 -11.67
C GLU A 67 -0.83 14.53 -12.27
N ASN A 68 -0.51 14.80 -13.53
CA ASN A 68 0.64 14.19 -14.21
C ASN A 68 1.97 14.53 -13.51
N ILE A 69 2.15 15.79 -13.10
CA ILE A 69 3.34 16.20 -12.34
C ILE A 69 3.40 15.45 -10.99
N ARG A 70 2.29 15.38 -10.27
CA ARG A 70 2.22 14.64 -8.99
C ARG A 70 2.59 13.18 -9.16
N GLN A 71 2.03 12.51 -10.18
CA GLN A 71 2.34 11.12 -10.48
C GLN A 71 3.83 10.94 -10.85
N GLN A 72 4.39 11.86 -11.64
CA GLN A 72 5.80 11.80 -12.02
C GLN A 72 6.73 12.03 -10.82
N MET A 73 6.39 12.97 -9.92
CA MET A 73 7.17 13.18 -8.69
C MET A 73 7.14 11.97 -7.78
N ASN A 74 5.96 11.41 -7.54
CA ASN A 74 5.82 10.19 -6.74
C ASN A 74 6.60 9.02 -7.34
N LYS A 75 6.54 8.86 -8.67
CA LYS A 75 7.30 7.84 -9.37
C LYS A 75 8.81 8.03 -9.22
N ASN A 76 9.31 9.26 -9.42
CA ASN A 76 10.73 9.57 -9.27
C ASN A 76 11.22 9.36 -7.83
N GLU A 77 10.41 9.71 -6.84
CA GLU A 77 10.72 9.48 -5.42
C GLU A 77 10.84 7.97 -5.13
N VAL A 78 9.86 7.18 -5.59
CA VAL A 78 9.88 5.72 -5.44
C VAL A 78 11.10 5.11 -6.12
N GLU A 79 11.39 5.49 -7.38
CA GLU A 79 12.55 4.99 -8.12
C GLU A 79 13.88 5.37 -7.44
N SER A 80 13.96 6.57 -6.88
CA SER A 80 15.15 7.03 -6.14
C SER A 80 15.34 6.24 -4.86
N TRP A 81 14.27 6.00 -4.11
CA TRP A 81 14.26 5.15 -2.93
C TRP A 81 14.65 3.70 -3.25
N GLU A 82 14.12 3.14 -4.32
CA GLU A 82 14.47 1.78 -4.77
C GLU A 82 15.95 1.66 -5.12
N ARG A 83 16.50 2.66 -5.81
CA ARG A 83 17.93 2.70 -6.14
C ARG A 83 18.81 2.79 -4.91
N LEU A 84 18.50 3.72 -3.99
CA LEU A 84 19.23 3.86 -2.73
C LEU A 84 19.17 2.58 -1.90
N THR A 85 18.01 2.00 -1.78
CA THR A 85 17.79 0.74 -1.07
C THR A 85 18.63 -0.39 -1.65
N ARG A 86 18.67 -0.53 -2.97
CA ARG A 86 19.47 -1.57 -3.64
C ARG A 86 20.95 -1.41 -3.34
N VAL A 87 21.47 -0.19 -3.42
CA VAL A 87 22.90 0.08 -3.11
C VAL A 87 23.17 -0.21 -1.64
N LEU A 88 22.35 0.32 -0.72
CA LEU A 88 22.55 0.12 0.72
C LEU A 88 22.47 -1.37 1.11
N THR A 89 21.50 -2.11 0.58
CA THR A 89 21.35 -3.54 0.88
C THR A 89 22.55 -4.34 0.37
N HIS A 90 23.06 -4.01 -0.81
CA HIS A 90 24.25 -4.66 -1.35
C HIS A 90 25.49 -4.41 -0.48
N GLU A 91 25.74 -3.17 -0.10
CA GLU A 91 26.87 -2.80 0.77
C GLU A 91 26.75 -3.41 2.18
N MET A 92 25.53 -3.43 2.75
CA MET A 92 25.29 -4.07 4.05
C MET A 92 25.51 -5.59 4.00
N MET A 93 25.06 -6.28 2.94
CA MET A 93 25.32 -7.71 2.75
C MET A 93 26.82 -7.99 2.60
N ASN A 94 27.53 -7.18 1.84
CA ASN A 94 28.99 -7.30 1.67
C ASN A 94 29.75 -7.10 2.98
N ALA A 95 29.25 -6.23 3.86
CA ALA A 95 29.86 -5.99 5.17
C ALA A 95 29.54 -7.11 6.19
N THR A 96 28.31 -7.65 6.17
CA THR A 96 27.85 -8.63 7.17
C THR A 96 28.26 -10.07 6.85
N ALA A 97 28.35 -10.45 5.57
CA ALA A 97 28.69 -11.80 5.16
C ALA A 97 30.06 -12.28 5.68
N PRO A 98 31.15 -11.48 5.62
CA PRO A 98 32.44 -11.86 6.21
C PRO A 98 32.37 -12.02 7.74
N ILE A 99 31.63 -11.12 8.43
CA ILE A 99 31.48 -11.18 9.90
C ILE A 99 30.77 -12.48 10.30
N THR A 100 29.68 -12.83 9.61
CA THR A 100 28.96 -14.09 9.83
C THR A 100 29.86 -15.30 9.58
N SER A 101 30.59 -15.32 8.47
CA SER A 101 31.48 -16.41 8.09
C SER A 101 32.62 -16.62 9.08
N ILE A 102 33.28 -15.52 9.49
CA ILE A 102 34.40 -15.56 10.46
C ILE A 102 33.88 -16.02 11.83
N SER A 103 32.78 -15.46 12.31
CA SER A 103 32.19 -15.84 13.60
C SER A 103 31.78 -17.31 13.61
N GLN A 104 31.17 -17.79 12.52
CA GLN A 104 30.80 -19.20 12.37
C GLN A 104 32.03 -20.13 12.37
N SER A 105 33.09 -19.72 11.67
CA SER A 105 34.38 -20.46 11.64
C SER A 105 35.00 -20.54 13.02
N LEU A 106 35.02 -19.43 13.77
CA LEU A 106 35.55 -19.40 15.15
C LEU A 106 34.72 -20.28 16.10
N LEU A 107 33.36 -20.26 16.01
CA LEU A 107 32.50 -21.11 16.82
C LEU A 107 32.68 -22.62 16.54
N SER A 108 33.16 -23.01 15.35
CA SER A 108 33.42 -24.41 15.02
C SER A 108 34.77 -24.91 15.56
N ARG A 109 35.63 -24.04 16.05
CA ARG A 109 36.98 -24.38 16.58
C ARG A 109 36.89 -25.02 17.96
N PRO A 110 37.62 -26.14 18.20
CA PRO A 110 37.62 -26.80 19.51
C PRO A 110 38.20 -25.94 20.65
N ASP A 111 39.15 -25.05 20.33
CA ASP A 111 39.80 -24.17 21.29
C ASP A 111 38.93 -22.96 21.72
N VAL A 112 37.83 -22.71 21.10
CA VAL A 112 36.83 -21.71 21.46
C VAL A 112 35.70 -22.28 22.32
N LYS A 113 35.33 -23.52 22.09
CA LYS A 113 34.23 -24.19 22.80
C LYS A 113 34.49 -24.29 24.30
N GLY A 114 33.50 -23.86 25.11
CA GLY A 114 33.61 -23.86 26.58
C GLY A 114 34.45 -22.75 27.16
N THR A 115 34.94 -21.81 26.34
CA THR A 115 35.70 -20.64 26.83
C THR A 115 34.76 -19.44 27.02
N LEU A 116 35.24 -18.41 27.77
CA LEU A 116 34.53 -17.14 27.93
C LEU A 116 34.32 -16.38 26.62
N LEU A 117 35.06 -16.74 25.56
CA LEU A 117 34.95 -16.12 24.23
C LEU A 117 33.76 -16.68 23.42
N GLU A 118 33.32 -17.90 23.70
CA GLU A 118 32.25 -18.55 22.93
C GLU A 118 30.96 -17.73 22.90
N ASP A 119 30.51 -17.24 24.06
CA ASP A 119 29.29 -16.42 24.17
C ASP A 119 29.41 -15.10 23.40
N GLY A 120 30.60 -14.46 23.46
CA GLY A 120 30.86 -13.22 22.73
C GLY A 120 30.83 -13.44 21.22
N ILE A 121 31.48 -14.50 20.72
CA ILE A 121 31.53 -14.82 19.30
C ILE A 121 30.14 -15.25 18.81
N LYS A 122 29.38 -15.97 19.63
CA LYS A 122 28.00 -16.34 19.33
C LYS A 122 27.08 -15.12 19.21
N ALA A 123 27.23 -14.14 20.12
CA ALA A 123 26.48 -12.89 20.02
C ALA A 123 26.78 -12.13 18.73
N ILE A 124 28.05 -12.08 18.32
CA ILE A 124 28.48 -11.48 17.04
C ILE A 124 27.85 -12.22 15.85
N TYR A 125 27.89 -13.56 15.85
CA TYR A 125 27.30 -14.39 14.81
C TYR A 125 25.80 -14.17 14.70
N ASP A 126 25.08 -14.23 15.82
CA ASP A 126 23.62 -14.06 15.87
C ASP A 126 23.21 -12.64 15.40
N THR A 127 23.93 -11.61 15.86
CA THR A 127 23.68 -10.22 15.45
C THR A 127 23.92 -10.02 13.95
N SER A 128 25.04 -10.55 13.43
CA SER A 128 25.36 -10.45 12.00
C SER A 128 24.37 -11.21 11.13
N ARG A 129 23.88 -12.36 11.58
CA ARG A 129 22.84 -13.12 10.92
C ARG A 129 21.51 -12.38 10.91
N HIS A 130 21.10 -11.83 12.05
CA HIS A 130 19.89 -10.99 12.14
C HIS A 130 19.95 -9.79 11.18
N LEU A 131 21.13 -9.14 11.09
CA LEU A 131 21.29 -8.03 10.15
C LEU A 131 21.21 -8.47 8.68
N SER A 132 21.80 -9.62 8.33
CA SER A 132 21.67 -10.22 6.99
C SER A 132 20.22 -10.56 6.63
N ASP A 133 19.48 -11.13 7.57
CA ASP A 133 18.06 -11.44 7.40
C ASP A 133 17.23 -10.15 7.23
N PHE A 134 17.51 -9.12 8.03
CA PHE A 134 16.89 -7.81 7.92
C PHE A 134 17.11 -7.20 6.53
N VAL A 135 18.36 -7.15 6.07
CA VAL A 135 18.73 -6.59 4.77
C VAL A 135 18.08 -7.35 3.61
N THR A 136 18.06 -8.69 3.69
CA THR A 136 17.42 -9.55 2.68
C THR A 136 15.92 -9.27 2.59
N ASN A 137 15.28 -9.12 3.74
CA ASN A 137 13.86 -8.83 3.82
C ASN A 137 13.54 -7.41 3.34
N TYR A 138 14.39 -6.45 3.66
CA TYR A 138 14.26 -5.07 3.18
C TYR A 138 14.38 -5.00 1.65
N ARG A 139 15.33 -5.75 1.07
CA ARG A 139 15.48 -5.87 -0.37
C ARG A 139 14.21 -6.45 -1.04
N LYS A 140 13.65 -7.53 -0.51
CA LYS A 140 12.39 -8.13 -1.01
C LYS A 140 11.23 -7.13 -1.01
N MET A 141 11.18 -6.24 -0.01
CA MET A 141 10.17 -5.19 0.05
C MET A 141 10.42 -4.08 -0.99
N SER A 142 11.69 -3.74 -1.26
CA SER A 142 12.06 -2.66 -2.19
C SER A 142 12.03 -3.08 -3.66
N GLU A 143 12.39 -4.34 -3.96
CA GLU A 143 12.53 -4.88 -5.33
C GLU A 143 11.31 -5.71 -5.76
N LEU A 144 10.09 -5.27 -5.41
CA LEU A 144 8.89 -5.93 -5.93
C LEU A 144 8.81 -5.75 -7.45
N GLU A 145 8.75 -6.85 -8.16
CA GLU A 145 8.50 -6.85 -9.61
C GLU A 145 7.14 -6.24 -9.94
N LYS A 146 7.01 -5.71 -11.16
CA LYS A 146 5.71 -5.22 -11.63
C LYS A 146 4.73 -6.39 -11.71
N PRO A 147 3.50 -6.25 -11.19
CA PRO A 147 2.53 -7.33 -11.21
C PRO A 147 2.14 -7.69 -12.64
N VAL A 148 2.07 -8.99 -12.92
CA VAL A 148 1.51 -9.53 -14.17
C VAL A 148 0.07 -9.95 -13.90
N LEU A 149 -0.87 -9.01 -14.13
CA LEU A 149 -2.28 -9.26 -13.88
C LEU A 149 -2.83 -10.30 -14.85
N SER A 150 -3.48 -11.32 -14.32
CA SER A 150 -4.17 -12.40 -15.04
C SER A 150 -5.50 -12.74 -14.37
N GLU A 151 -6.33 -13.49 -15.05
CA GLU A 151 -7.53 -14.07 -14.45
C GLU A 151 -7.13 -15.24 -13.55
N VAL A 152 -7.33 -15.07 -12.24
CA VAL A 152 -6.97 -16.06 -11.22
C VAL A 152 -8.24 -16.69 -10.65
N PRO A 153 -8.46 -17.99 -10.90
CA PRO A 153 -9.53 -18.74 -10.23
C PRO A 153 -9.21 -18.82 -8.72
N LEU A 154 -10.03 -18.13 -7.90
CA LEU A 154 -9.75 -17.98 -6.47
C LEU A 154 -9.94 -19.31 -5.71
N ARG A 155 -11.04 -20.01 -5.97
CA ARG A 155 -11.39 -21.22 -5.22
C ARG A 155 -10.34 -22.32 -5.33
N PRO A 156 -9.78 -22.68 -6.50
CA PRO A 156 -8.69 -23.64 -6.60
C PRO A 156 -7.44 -23.25 -5.82
N MET A 157 -7.08 -21.95 -5.79
CA MET A 157 -5.94 -21.46 -5.00
C MET A 157 -6.18 -21.66 -3.49
N LEU A 158 -7.38 -21.35 -3.00
CA LEU A 158 -7.75 -21.56 -1.60
C LEU A 158 -7.73 -23.04 -1.22
N ASP A 159 -8.24 -23.92 -2.10
CA ASP A 159 -8.23 -25.38 -1.88
C ASP A 159 -6.79 -25.94 -1.80
N GLU A 160 -5.83 -25.41 -2.57
CA GLU A 160 -4.40 -25.75 -2.45
C GLU A 160 -3.83 -25.29 -1.09
N LEU A 161 -4.20 -24.10 -0.61
CA LEU A 161 -3.75 -23.60 0.68
C LEU A 161 -4.33 -24.41 1.83
N CYS A 162 -5.60 -24.85 1.75
CA CYS A 162 -6.21 -25.76 2.72
C CYS A 162 -5.41 -27.08 2.82
N LYS A 163 -4.99 -27.65 1.70
CA LYS A 163 -4.17 -28.88 1.67
C LYS A 163 -2.77 -28.64 2.27
N THR A 164 -2.23 -27.43 2.14
CA THR A 164 -0.90 -27.09 2.67
C THR A 164 -0.94 -26.86 4.18
N TYR A 165 -2.01 -26.26 4.71
CA TYR A 165 -2.16 -25.88 6.12
C TYR A 165 -3.27 -26.67 6.80
N GLN A 166 -3.16 -28.00 6.81
CA GLN A 166 -4.17 -28.94 7.33
C GLN A 166 -4.42 -28.85 8.85
N GLN A 167 -3.52 -28.19 9.60
CA GLN A 167 -3.67 -27.95 11.03
C GLN A 167 -4.76 -26.94 11.38
N LEU A 168 -5.29 -26.21 10.39
CA LEU A 168 -6.35 -25.22 10.57
C LEU A 168 -7.69 -25.78 10.09
N ALA A 169 -8.77 -25.46 10.82
CA ALA A 169 -10.13 -25.65 10.34
C ALA A 169 -10.50 -24.53 9.36
N TRP A 170 -10.94 -24.88 8.15
CA TRP A 170 -11.27 -23.92 7.11
C TRP A 170 -12.76 -23.81 6.88
N THR A 171 -13.25 -22.57 6.78
CA THR A 171 -14.59 -22.24 6.27
C THR A 171 -14.41 -21.28 5.10
N ILE A 172 -14.82 -21.71 3.90
CA ILE A 172 -14.65 -20.93 2.67
C ILE A 172 -16.02 -20.69 2.04
N ASP A 173 -16.52 -19.46 2.18
CA ASP A 173 -17.72 -18.96 1.53
C ASP A 173 -17.33 -18.09 0.32
N VAL A 174 -16.83 -18.78 -0.70
CA VAL A 174 -16.41 -18.19 -1.98
C VAL A 174 -16.99 -19.06 -3.09
N PRO A 175 -17.79 -18.50 -4.02
CA PRO A 175 -18.30 -19.22 -5.17
C PRO A 175 -17.20 -19.89 -5.99
N ALA A 176 -17.49 -21.09 -6.53
CA ALA A 176 -16.48 -21.89 -7.24
C ALA A 176 -15.97 -21.24 -8.54
N ASP A 177 -16.80 -20.41 -9.15
CA ASP A 177 -16.54 -19.66 -10.39
C ASP A 177 -15.94 -18.27 -10.17
N THR A 178 -15.56 -17.93 -8.93
CA THR A 178 -14.95 -16.63 -8.61
C THR A 178 -13.60 -16.47 -9.28
N ILE A 179 -13.48 -15.46 -10.14
CA ILE A 179 -12.25 -15.08 -10.82
C ILE A 179 -11.82 -13.69 -10.33
N LEU A 180 -10.56 -13.57 -9.92
CA LEU A 180 -9.93 -12.29 -9.58
C LEU A 180 -8.94 -11.88 -10.67
N LYS A 181 -8.93 -10.60 -11.02
CA LYS A 181 -7.87 -10.03 -11.86
C LYS A 181 -6.68 -9.64 -10.97
N ALA A 182 -5.67 -10.49 -10.89
CA ALA A 182 -4.54 -10.33 -9.99
C ALA A 182 -3.25 -10.97 -10.54
N ASP A 183 -2.12 -10.63 -9.94
CA ASP A 183 -0.90 -11.45 -10.10
C ASP A 183 -1.03 -12.68 -9.20
N LYS A 184 -1.03 -13.86 -9.82
CA LYS A 184 -1.24 -15.14 -9.14
C LYS A 184 -0.19 -15.40 -8.04
N GLY A 185 1.07 -15.06 -8.32
CA GLY A 185 2.19 -15.25 -7.37
C GLY A 185 2.07 -14.34 -6.16
N MET A 186 1.82 -13.04 -6.40
CA MET A 186 1.63 -12.05 -5.34
C MET A 186 0.40 -12.37 -4.48
N LEU A 187 -0.74 -12.69 -5.11
CA LEU A 187 -1.95 -13.05 -4.37
C LEU A 187 -1.72 -14.27 -3.48
N ARG A 188 -1.10 -15.33 -4.01
CA ARG A 188 -0.74 -16.51 -3.23
C ARG A 188 0.16 -16.16 -2.05
N GLN A 189 1.16 -15.31 -2.25
CA GLN A 189 2.09 -14.89 -1.20
C GLN A 189 1.39 -14.06 -0.11
N ILE A 190 0.47 -13.18 -0.47
CA ILE A 190 -0.36 -12.42 0.47
C ILE A 190 -1.17 -13.38 1.35
N LEU A 191 -1.91 -14.31 0.73
CA LEU A 191 -2.72 -15.29 1.44
C LEU A 191 -1.87 -16.14 2.40
N MET A 192 -0.74 -16.68 1.92
CA MET A 192 0.19 -17.47 2.74
C MET A 192 0.71 -16.67 3.94
N ASN A 193 0.98 -15.39 3.76
CA ASN A 193 1.46 -14.53 4.83
C ASN A 193 0.38 -14.30 5.90
N LEU A 194 -0.87 -14.07 5.50
CA LEU A 194 -1.99 -13.93 6.42
C LEU A 194 -2.26 -15.24 7.20
N ILE A 195 -2.19 -16.38 6.51
CA ILE A 195 -2.35 -17.71 7.13
C ILE A 195 -1.23 -17.97 8.14
N LYS A 196 0.02 -17.70 7.78
CA LYS A 196 1.17 -17.84 8.70
C LYS A 196 1.02 -16.96 9.92
N ASN A 197 0.58 -15.71 9.74
CA ASN A 197 0.31 -14.80 10.86
C ASN A 197 -0.78 -15.34 11.80
N ALA A 198 -1.83 -15.96 11.25
CA ALA A 198 -2.88 -16.61 12.03
C ALA A 198 -2.33 -17.81 12.84
N ILE A 199 -1.52 -18.70 12.22
CA ILE A 199 -0.88 -19.83 12.91
C ILE A 199 0.03 -19.33 14.03
N GLU A 200 0.84 -18.32 13.77
CA GLU A 200 1.74 -17.71 14.77
C GLU A 200 0.97 -16.99 15.91
N ALA A 201 -0.29 -16.62 15.67
CA ALA A 201 -1.21 -16.11 16.68
C ALA A 201 -2.05 -17.21 17.35
N GLU A 202 -1.63 -18.50 17.17
CA GLU A 202 -2.28 -19.67 17.74
C GLU A 202 -3.74 -19.88 17.27
N ALA A 203 -4.05 -19.45 16.05
CA ALA A 203 -5.35 -19.68 15.45
C ALA A 203 -5.58 -21.18 15.19
N THR A 204 -6.80 -21.61 15.41
CA THR A 204 -7.27 -22.98 15.09
C THR A 204 -8.18 -22.98 13.87
N LYS A 205 -8.72 -21.81 13.48
CA LYS A 205 -9.69 -21.68 12.39
C LYS A 205 -9.39 -20.47 11.51
N ILE A 206 -9.65 -20.64 10.20
CA ILE A 206 -9.67 -19.56 9.21
C ILE A 206 -11.03 -19.55 8.52
N ILE A 207 -11.61 -18.36 8.40
CA ILE A 207 -12.84 -18.11 7.64
C ILE A 207 -12.50 -17.18 6.49
N ILE A 208 -12.91 -17.55 5.28
CA ILE A 208 -12.76 -16.73 4.07
C ILE A 208 -14.14 -16.51 3.46
N GLU A 209 -14.56 -15.25 3.36
CA GLU A 209 -15.84 -14.86 2.81
C GLU A 209 -15.64 -13.86 1.67
N LEU A 210 -16.44 -14.01 0.61
CA LEU A 210 -16.52 -13.05 -0.48
C LEU A 210 -17.68 -12.10 -0.23
N THR A 211 -17.41 -10.79 -0.17
CA THR A 211 -18.46 -9.79 -0.07
C THR A 211 -18.45 -8.90 -1.30
N ASN A 212 -19.64 -8.74 -1.90
CA ASN A 212 -19.90 -7.74 -2.92
C ASN A 212 -20.53 -6.54 -2.21
N GLN A 213 -19.74 -5.63 -1.64
CA GLN A 213 -20.31 -4.37 -1.17
C GLN A 213 -20.49 -3.44 -2.37
N PRO A 214 -21.74 -3.06 -2.73
CA PRO A 214 -21.93 -2.04 -3.74
C PRO A 214 -21.35 -0.73 -3.23
N SER A 215 -20.34 -0.20 -3.93
CA SER A 215 -19.88 1.17 -3.67
C SER A 215 -21.01 2.13 -4.05
N PRO A 216 -21.51 2.98 -3.15
CA PRO A 216 -22.70 3.80 -3.39
C PRO A 216 -22.53 4.87 -4.48
N ASN A 217 -21.35 5.01 -5.11
CA ASN A 217 -21.03 6.13 -5.99
C ASN A 217 -20.33 5.78 -7.33
N THR A 218 -20.25 4.52 -7.76
CA THR A 218 -19.54 4.21 -9.00
C THR A 218 -20.43 3.42 -9.98
N GLN A 219 -20.50 3.89 -11.24
CA GLN A 219 -21.04 3.17 -12.40
C GLN A 219 -20.11 2.03 -12.88
N HIS A 220 -19.11 1.66 -12.08
CA HIS A 220 -18.17 0.57 -12.33
C HIS A 220 -18.57 -0.68 -11.54
N PRO A 221 -18.23 -1.88 -12.01
CA PRO A 221 -18.46 -3.11 -11.26
C PRO A 221 -17.86 -2.98 -9.86
N SER A 222 -18.63 -3.33 -8.84
CA SER A 222 -18.21 -3.23 -7.44
C SER A 222 -16.91 -4.02 -7.23
N PRO A 223 -15.91 -3.45 -6.56
CA PRO A 223 -14.66 -4.17 -6.29
C PRO A 223 -14.98 -5.43 -5.48
N ILE A 224 -14.41 -6.55 -5.91
CA ILE A 224 -14.51 -7.81 -5.17
C ILE A 224 -13.76 -7.66 -3.86
N THR A 225 -14.43 -7.86 -2.74
CA THR A 225 -13.84 -7.78 -1.41
C THR A 225 -13.80 -9.16 -0.77
N LEU A 226 -12.60 -9.61 -0.42
CA LEU A 226 -12.35 -10.85 0.28
C LEU A 226 -12.07 -10.56 1.74
N LEU A 227 -12.85 -11.13 2.65
CA LEU A 227 -12.63 -11.09 4.08
C LEU A 227 -11.91 -12.37 4.52
N ILE A 228 -10.83 -12.22 5.27
CA ILE A 228 -10.02 -13.34 5.79
C ILE A 228 -9.94 -13.19 7.30
N GLY A 229 -10.70 -14.00 8.01
CA GLY A 229 -10.77 -13.99 9.47
C GLY A 229 -10.07 -15.18 10.11
N ASN A 230 -9.59 -15.01 11.33
CA ASN A 230 -9.05 -16.07 12.17
C ASN A 230 -9.42 -15.87 13.64
N ASP A 231 -9.39 -16.95 14.41
CA ASP A 231 -9.71 -17.00 15.84
C ASP A 231 -8.48 -16.91 16.77
N GLY A 232 -7.30 -16.59 16.20
CA GLY A 232 -6.06 -16.41 16.97
C GLY A 232 -6.09 -15.23 17.92
N SER A 233 -4.99 -15.02 18.64
CA SER A 233 -4.85 -13.91 19.59
C SER A 233 -5.20 -12.57 18.96
N PRO A 234 -6.07 -11.74 19.60
CA PRO A 234 -6.50 -10.47 19.03
C PRO A 234 -5.35 -9.46 18.96
N ILE A 235 -5.41 -8.55 17.98
CA ILE A 235 -4.44 -7.48 17.85
C ILE A 235 -4.78 -6.37 18.85
N PRO A 236 -3.87 -6.02 19.78
CA PRO A 236 -4.06 -4.91 20.70
C PRO A 236 -4.36 -3.60 19.98
N ALA A 237 -5.22 -2.76 20.57
CA ALA A 237 -5.67 -1.52 19.94
C ALA A 237 -4.51 -0.57 19.61
N GLU A 238 -3.51 -0.49 20.48
CA GLU A 238 -2.29 0.31 20.29
C GLU A 238 -1.45 -0.13 19.09
N ASN A 239 -1.53 -1.40 18.70
CA ASN A 239 -0.73 -1.95 17.60
C ASN A 239 -1.41 -1.84 16.24
N ARG A 240 -2.72 -1.56 16.17
CA ARG A 240 -3.49 -1.54 14.93
C ARG A 240 -2.97 -0.55 13.90
N GLN A 241 -2.59 0.66 14.34
CA GLN A 241 -2.06 1.70 13.45
C GLN A 241 -0.67 1.35 12.88
N SER A 242 0.12 0.59 13.64
CA SER A 242 1.49 0.22 13.28
C SER A 242 1.58 -1.11 12.54
N LEU A 243 0.47 -1.84 12.40
CA LEU A 243 0.46 -3.21 11.86
C LEU A 243 1.06 -3.35 10.46
N PHE A 244 0.87 -2.33 9.62
CA PHE A 244 1.40 -2.29 8.26
C PHE A 244 2.68 -1.46 8.13
N VAL A 245 3.22 -0.95 9.25
CA VAL A 245 4.51 -0.26 9.24
C VAL A 245 5.61 -1.30 9.06
N PRO A 246 6.52 -1.12 8.10
CA PRO A 246 7.65 -2.05 7.90
C PRO A 246 8.46 -2.23 9.18
N PHE A 247 8.89 -3.47 9.46
CA PHE A 247 9.69 -3.87 10.62
C PHE A 247 8.95 -3.80 11.98
N PHE A 248 7.70 -3.37 12.00
CA PHE A 248 6.90 -3.45 13.21
C PHE A 248 6.54 -4.91 13.50
N THR A 249 6.92 -5.40 14.67
CA THR A 249 6.60 -6.75 15.15
C THR A 249 6.51 -6.79 16.67
N THR A 250 5.57 -7.55 17.17
CA THR A 250 5.45 -7.90 18.61
C THR A 250 6.08 -9.25 18.91
N LYS A 251 6.60 -9.94 17.88
CA LYS A 251 7.14 -11.31 17.98
C LYS A 251 8.67 -11.27 18.12
N ARG A 252 9.22 -12.15 18.98
CA ARG A 252 10.68 -12.23 19.22
C ARG A 252 11.50 -12.60 17.96
N THR A 253 10.92 -13.37 17.06
CA THR A 253 11.59 -13.87 15.83
C THR A 253 10.95 -13.37 14.53
N GLY A 254 9.99 -12.46 14.61
CA GLY A 254 9.30 -11.92 13.45
C GLY A 254 10.11 -10.81 12.77
N SER A 255 10.21 -10.83 11.43
CA SER A 255 10.86 -9.76 10.66
C SER A 255 10.04 -8.47 10.60
N GLY A 256 8.75 -8.49 10.94
CA GLY A 256 7.85 -7.34 10.85
C GLY A 256 7.56 -6.85 9.42
N ILE A 257 7.88 -7.65 8.39
CA ILE A 257 7.76 -7.24 6.99
C ILE A 257 6.54 -7.85 6.30
N GLY A 258 6.07 -8.99 6.77
CA GLY A 258 5.04 -9.76 6.08
C GLY A 258 3.81 -8.94 5.70
N LEU A 259 3.19 -8.25 6.66
CA LEU A 259 1.96 -7.47 6.42
C LEU A 259 2.23 -6.22 5.57
N SER A 260 3.32 -5.50 5.81
CA SER A 260 3.70 -4.33 5.02
C SER A 260 3.99 -4.71 3.55
N LEU A 261 4.67 -5.84 3.32
CA LEU A 261 4.91 -6.39 2.00
C LEU A 261 3.61 -6.82 1.30
N SER A 262 2.73 -7.51 2.03
CA SER A 262 1.41 -7.91 1.51
C SER A 262 0.56 -6.70 1.10
N ARG A 263 0.54 -5.64 1.92
CA ARG A 263 -0.14 -4.39 1.61
C ARG A 263 0.44 -3.73 0.36
N ARG A 264 1.76 -3.68 0.23
CA ARG A 264 2.44 -3.13 -0.93
C ARG A 264 2.13 -3.93 -2.21
N MET A 265 2.13 -5.27 -2.15
CA MET A 265 1.72 -6.13 -3.27
C MET A 265 0.27 -5.86 -3.70
N MET A 266 -0.65 -5.64 -2.76
CA MET A 266 -2.04 -5.27 -3.08
C MET A 266 -2.11 -3.91 -3.76
N ILE A 267 -1.43 -2.90 -3.23
CA ILE A 267 -1.39 -1.54 -3.81
C ILE A 267 -0.82 -1.56 -5.23
N GLN A 268 0.24 -2.31 -5.49
CA GLN A 268 0.82 -2.41 -6.84
C GLN A 268 -0.12 -3.04 -7.86
N GLN A 269 -1.02 -3.90 -7.40
CA GLN A 269 -2.06 -4.52 -8.23
C GLN A 269 -3.32 -3.65 -8.36
N GLY A 270 -3.32 -2.44 -7.75
CA GLY A 270 -4.45 -1.54 -7.73
C GLY A 270 -5.48 -1.86 -6.64
N GLY A 271 -5.23 -2.83 -5.78
CA GLY A 271 -6.09 -3.22 -4.66
C GLY A 271 -5.65 -2.62 -3.33
N MET A 272 -6.29 -3.07 -2.24
CA MET A 272 -5.99 -2.65 -0.88
C MET A 272 -6.02 -3.85 0.08
N LEU A 273 -5.15 -3.81 1.09
CA LEU A 273 -5.17 -4.73 2.23
C LEU A 273 -5.25 -3.90 3.52
N ASP A 274 -6.26 -4.18 4.34
CA ASP A 274 -6.42 -3.52 5.63
C ASP A 274 -7.06 -4.45 6.68
N LEU A 275 -7.16 -3.97 7.95
CA LEU A 275 -7.99 -4.61 8.96
C LEU A 275 -9.45 -4.25 8.77
N ALA A 276 -10.34 -5.22 8.94
CA ALA A 276 -11.76 -4.97 8.98
C ALA A 276 -12.14 -4.13 10.19
N GLU A 277 -13.11 -3.23 10.02
CA GLU A 277 -13.69 -2.48 11.16
C GLU A 277 -14.41 -3.43 12.14
N LYS A 278 -15.07 -4.46 11.60
CA LYS A 278 -15.73 -5.53 12.37
C LYS A 278 -15.19 -6.88 11.94
N ASN A 279 -14.90 -7.72 12.92
CA ASN A 279 -14.44 -9.08 12.63
C ASN A 279 -15.60 -9.96 12.17
N LEU A 280 -15.28 -10.98 11.36
CA LEU A 280 -16.20 -12.06 11.00
C LEU A 280 -16.68 -12.79 12.25
N PRO A 281 -17.90 -13.35 12.24
CA PRO A 281 -18.42 -14.11 13.37
C PRO A 281 -17.50 -15.26 13.78
N GLY A 282 -17.11 -15.29 15.06
CA GLY A 282 -16.18 -16.29 15.60
C GLY A 282 -14.71 -16.08 15.19
N CYS A 283 -14.35 -14.89 14.70
CA CYS A 283 -12.98 -14.46 14.48
C CYS A 283 -12.59 -13.31 15.41
N HIS A 284 -11.32 -13.27 15.81
CA HIS A 284 -10.74 -12.18 16.59
C HIS A 284 -10.00 -11.17 15.73
N VAL A 285 -9.55 -11.60 14.56
CA VAL A 285 -8.86 -10.77 13.58
C VAL A 285 -9.47 -11.02 12.21
N THR A 286 -9.76 -9.97 11.45
CA THR A 286 -10.22 -10.07 10.06
C THR A 286 -9.48 -9.07 9.21
N PHE A 287 -8.89 -9.54 8.11
CA PHE A 287 -8.30 -8.71 7.07
C PHE A 287 -9.26 -8.55 5.90
N VAL A 288 -9.20 -7.38 5.28
CA VAL A 288 -9.97 -7.04 4.07
C VAL A 288 -9.01 -6.92 2.90
N LEU A 289 -9.23 -7.72 1.86
CA LEU A 289 -8.57 -7.56 0.57
C LEU A 289 -9.62 -7.07 -0.43
N SER A 290 -9.44 -5.87 -0.97
CA SER A 290 -10.27 -5.35 -2.05
C SER A 290 -9.45 -5.32 -3.34
N SER A 291 -10.01 -5.83 -4.44
CA SER A 291 -9.47 -5.70 -5.79
C SER A 291 -10.22 -4.60 -6.54
N ILE A 292 -9.56 -3.97 -7.49
CA ILE A 292 -10.20 -3.02 -8.43
C ILE A 292 -10.88 -3.79 -9.54
#